data_4b9f649fbb1ba875392d5df495b17339
#
_entry.id   4b9f649fbb1ba875392d5df495b17339
#
_cell.length_a   1.000
_cell.length_b   1.000
_cell.length_c   1.000
_cell.angle_alpha   90.00
_cell.angle_beta   90.00
_cell.angle_gamma   90.00
#
_symmetry.space_group_name_H-M   'P 1'
#
loop_
_entity.id
_entity.type
_entity.pdbx_description
1 polymer ?
#
loop_
_entity_poly.entity_id
_entity_poly.type
_entity_poly.pdbx_seq_one_letter_code
_entity_poly.pdbx_strand_id
1 'polypeptide(L)'
;THGRKELKDVWKDLRKVVASGLDSAKAIDKLTAEPARLYGLEARYGALRPGMRASFILASQHLLHEKNIIHETWVEGKRFVVDDPDKPRLAGSYNLNLSESIWLLEVTGEPGKHEATVRRPDDADSLKVKARLEVNGHVISLSFAPKGKADEIIRLNGSIHGGGGVWDGQGQRPGAAWFAWSAVKRAEGG
;
A
#
# COMPACT_ATOMS: atom_id res chain seq x y z
N THR A 1 6.97 2.71 31.05
CA THR A 1 7.60 2.47 29.72
C THR A 1 9.12 2.39 29.76
N HIS A 2 9.74 2.09 30.94
CA HIS A 2 11.19 1.94 31.05
C HIS A 2 11.66 0.76 30.16
N GLY A 3 12.60 1.04 29.25
CA GLY A 3 13.25 0.03 28.42
C GLY A 3 12.66 -0.22 27.02
N ARG A 4 11.55 0.44 26.63
CA ARG A 4 10.99 0.30 25.27
C ARG A 4 11.55 1.38 24.35
N LYS A 5 12.11 0.94 23.21
CA LYS A 5 12.75 1.84 22.25
C LYS A 5 11.76 2.41 21.22
N GLU A 6 10.62 1.72 20.95
CA GLU A 6 9.69 2.10 19.88
C GLU A 6 8.22 1.83 20.25
N LEU A 7 7.30 2.64 19.70
CA LEU A 7 5.85 2.48 19.90
C LEU A 7 5.32 1.12 19.41
N LYS A 8 5.93 0.54 18.38
CA LYS A 8 5.54 -0.79 17.88
C LYS A 8 5.68 -1.90 18.93
N ASP A 9 6.59 -1.74 19.89
CA ASP A 9 6.78 -2.71 20.98
C ASP A 9 5.59 -2.74 21.93
N VAL A 10 4.91 -1.60 22.13
CA VAL A 10 3.69 -1.52 22.97
C VAL A 10 2.58 -2.39 22.38
N TRP A 11 2.34 -2.34 21.09
CA TRP A 11 1.33 -3.16 20.43
C TRP A 11 1.64 -4.65 20.49
N LYS A 12 2.92 -5.00 20.28
CA LYS A 12 3.39 -6.39 20.37
C LYS A 12 3.17 -6.96 21.79
N ASP A 13 3.52 -6.19 22.82
CA ASP A 13 3.38 -6.64 24.20
C ASP A 13 1.91 -6.70 24.61
N LEU A 14 1.08 -5.76 24.17
CA LEU A 14 -0.36 -5.79 24.45
C LEU A 14 -1.03 -7.02 23.82
N ARG A 15 -0.65 -7.40 22.59
CA ARG A 15 -1.11 -8.63 21.95
C ARG A 15 -0.74 -9.88 22.77
N LYS A 16 0.48 -9.94 23.32
CA LYS A 16 0.90 -11.05 24.20
C LYS A 16 0.05 -11.13 25.45
N VAL A 17 -0.26 -10.01 26.09
CA VAL A 17 -1.10 -9.96 27.29
C VAL A 17 -2.52 -10.44 26.96
N VAL A 18 -3.08 -10.03 25.82
CA VAL A 18 -4.39 -10.54 25.36
C VAL A 18 -4.32 -12.04 25.06
N ALA A 19 -3.27 -12.52 24.40
CA ALA A 19 -3.06 -13.94 24.15
C ALA A 19 -2.92 -14.76 25.45
N SER A 20 -2.47 -14.13 26.54
CA SER A 20 -2.37 -14.74 27.88
C SER A 20 -3.69 -14.68 28.69
N GLY A 21 -4.81 -14.27 28.07
CA GLY A 21 -6.14 -14.33 28.67
C GLY A 21 -6.76 -12.99 29.10
N LEU A 22 -6.10 -11.85 28.85
CA LEU A 22 -6.75 -10.55 29.02
C LEU A 22 -7.81 -10.37 27.94
N ASP A 23 -9.02 -10.03 28.31
CA ASP A 23 -10.09 -9.67 27.39
C ASP A 23 -9.68 -8.47 26.52
N SER A 24 -9.88 -8.59 25.18
CA SER A 24 -9.44 -7.57 24.25
C SER A 24 -10.18 -6.24 24.39
N ALA A 25 -11.47 -6.26 24.77
CA ALA A 25 -12.24 -5.05 25.02
C ALA A 25 -11.72 -4.33 26.27
N LYS A 26 -11.39 -5.10 27.33
CA LYS A 26 -10.74 -4.53 28.53
C LYS A 26 -9.36 -3.95 28.20
N ALA A 27 -8.60 -4.58 27.31
CA ALA A 27 -7.32 -4.04 26.86
C ALA A 27 -7.47 -2.68 26.15
N ILE A 28 -8.50 -2.52 25.32
CA ILE A 28 -8.80 -1.23 24.68
C ILE A 28 -9.31 -0.20 25.70
N ASP A 29 -10.16 -0.60 26.63
CA ASP A 29 -10.67 0.29 27.70
C ASP A 29 -9.53 0.90 28.55
N LYS A 30 -8.50 0.09 28.84
CA LYS A 30 -7.25 0.53 29.51
C LYS A 30 -6.45 1.59 28.72
N LEU A 31 -6.64 1.68 27.42
CA LEU A 31 -5.98 2.65 26.56
C LEU A 31 -6.86 3.86 26.23
N THR A 32 -8.15 3.80 26.53
CA THR A 32 -9.13 4.80 26.09
C THR A 32 -9.94 5.37 27.24
N ALA A 33 -10.97 4.67 27.69
CA ALA A 33 -11.92 5.16 28.69
C ALA A 33 -11.29 5.30 30.08
N GLU A 34 -10.41 4.40 30.47
CA GLU A 34 -9.79 4.44 31.80
C GLU A 34 -8.85 5.64 31.98
N PRO A 35 -7.94 5.95 31.04
CA PRO A 35 -7.16 7.19 31.09
C PRO A 35 -8.05 8.45 31.07
N ALA A 36 -9.12 8.46 30.27
CA ALA A 36 -10.05 9.58 30.23
C ALA A 36 -10.68 9.83 31.60
N ARG A 37 -11.13 8.78 32.30
CA ARG A 37 -11.65 8.86 33.67
C ARG A 37 -10.60 9.33 34.67
N LEU A 38 -9.38 8.80 34.57
CA LEU A 38 -8.29 9.16 35.47
C LEU A 38 -7.94 10.65 35.42
N TYR A 39 -8.07 11.24 34.25
CA TYR A 39 -7.80 12.66 34.02
C TYR A 39 -9.06 13.56 34.09
N GLY A 40 -10.24 13.03 34.41
CA GLY A 40 -11.50 13.77 34.45
C GLY A 40 -11.98 14.25 33.08
N LEU A 41 -11.63 13.53 32.02
CA LEU A 41 -11.94 13.89 30.63
C LEU A 41 -13.01 13.01 30.00
N GLU A 42 -13.62 12.10 30.77
CA GLU A 42 -14.57 11.08 30.29
C GLU A 42 -15.83 11.64 29.63
N ALA A 43 -16.18 12.90 29.92
CA ALA A 43 -17.29 13.60 29.24
C ALA A 43 -16.98 13.94 27.78
N ARG A 44 -15.70 13.94 27.39
CA ARG A 44 -15.27 14.36 26.05
C ARG A 44 -14.45 13.34 25.30
N TYR A 45 -13.77 12.42 25.98
CA TYR A 45 -12.82 11.45 25.41
C TYR A 45 -13.02 10.05 26.00
N GLY A 46 -12.42 9.08 25.35
CA GLY A 46 -12.36 7.68 25.82
C GLY A 46 -13.46 6.78 25.28
N ALA A 47 -14.48 7.33 24.63
CA ALA A 47 -15.53 6.57 23.94
C ALA A 47 -16.02 7.31 22.70
N LEU A 48 -16.70 6.59 21.80
CA LEU A 48 -17.36 7.16 20.64
C LEU A 48 -18.87 7.26 20.92
N ARG A 49 -19.33 8.43 21.34
CA ARG A 49 -20.74 8.71 21.68
C ARG A 49 -21.16 10.09 21.18
N PRO A 50 -22.46 10.31 20.89
CA PRO A 50 -22.96 11.64 20.56
C PRO A 50 -22.59 12.69 21.63
N GLY A 51 -22.11 13.85 21.19
CA GLY A 51 -21.69 14.94 22.10
C GLY A 51 -20.22 14.86 22.53
N MET A 52 -19.52 13.75 22.34
CA MET A 52 -18.09 13.64 22.61
C MET A 52 -17.22 14.15 21.45
N ARG A 53 -15.95 14.41 21.74
CA ARG A 53 -14.97 14.78 20.70
C ARG A 53 -14.76 13.59 19.75
N ALA A 54 -14.80 13.89 18.45
CA ALA A 54 -14.56 12.89 17.40
C ALA A 54 -13.06 12.54 17.33
N SER A 55 -12.61 11.69 18.26
CA SER A 55 -11.23 11.17 18.34
C SER A 55 -11.29 9.66 18.34
N PHE A 56 -10.95 9.04 17.20
CA PHE A 56 -11.05 7.60 16.98
C PHE A 56 -10.10 7.13 15.88
N ILE A 57 -9.93 5.83 15.77
CA ILE A 57 -9.13 5.15 14.74
C ILE A 57 -10.07 4.32 13.87
N LEU A 58 -9.89 4.43 12.55
CA LEU A 58 -10.52 3.55 11.57
C LEU A 58 -9.51 2.49 11.14
N ALA A 59 -9.87 1.22 11.28
CA ALA A 59 -8.96 0.12 11.06
C ALA A 59 -9.62 -1.02 10.27
N SER A 60 -8.82 -1.82 9.55
CA SER A 60 -9.29 -2.93 8.73
C SER A 60 -9.87 -4.09 9.56
N GLN A 61 -9.39 -4.25 10.80
CA GLN A 61 -9.76 -5.32 11.72
C GLN A 61 -9.70 -4.81 13.17
N HIS A 62 -9.97 -5.70 14.14
CA HIS A 62 -9.77 -5.38 15.54
C HIS A 62 -8.35 -4.85 15.80
N LEU A 63 -8.23 -3.76 16.57
CA LEU A 63 -6.96 -3.03 16.74
C LEU A 63 -5.78 -3.90 17.19
N LEU A 64 -6.04 -4.94 17.96
CA LEU A 64 -5.02 -5.88 18.46
C LEU A 64 -4.80 -7.08 17.52
N HIS A 65 -5.48 -7.17 16.38
CA HIS A 65 -5.21 -8.22 15.42
C HIS A 65 -3.83 -8.01 14.76
N GLU A 66 -3.09 -9.09 14.52
CA GLU A 66 -1.71 -9.01 14.02
C GLU A 66 -1.60 -8.37 12.63
N LYS A 67 -2.57 -8.68 11.76
CA LYS A 67 -2.64 -8.14 10.39
C LYS A 67 -3.52 -6.89 10.27
N ASN A 68 -3.80 -6.21 11.39
CA ASN A 68 -4.58 -4.99 11.37
C ASN A 68 -3.83 -3.85 10.70
N ILE A 69 -4.52 -3.09 9.86
CA ILE A 69 -4.06 -1.88 9.19
C ILE A 69 -4.89 -0.71 9.71
N ILE A 70 -4.25 0.34 10.17
CA ILE A 70 -4.92 1.58 10.54
C ILE A 70 -5.05 2.42 9.28
N HIS A 71 -6.27 2.66 8.82
CA HIS A 71 -6.54 3.48 7.64
C HIS A 71 -6.55 4.96 7.98
N GLU A 72 -7.21 5.32 9.05
CA GLU A 72 -7.39 6.72 9.45
C GLU A 72 -7.26 6.89 10.96
N THR A 73 -6.79 8.05 11.34
CA THR A 73 -6.87 8.54 12.72
C THR A 73 -7.61 9.88 12.71
N TRP A 74 -8.63 9.99 13.54
CA TRP A 74 -9.38 11.23 13.73
C TRP A 74 -9.03 11.82 15.10
N VAL A 75 -8.69 13.08 15.13
CA VAL A 75 -8.34 13.81 16.36
C VAL A 75 -9.18 15.08 16.40
N GLU A 76 -10.10 15.14 17.35
CA GLU A 76 -11.04 16.28 17.53
C GLU A 76 -11.78 16.69 16.23
N GLY A 77 -12.18 15.69 15.43
CA GLY A 77 -12.87 15.90 14.16
C GLY A 77 -11.96 16.15 12.96
N LYS A 78 -10.63 16.26 13.14
CA LYS A 78 -9.68 16.36 12.05
C LYS A 78 -9.22 14.98 11.59
N ARG A 79 -9.38 14.72 10.30
CA ARG A 79 -9.00 13.45 9.65
C ARG A 79 -7.52 13.42 9.28
N PHE A 80 -6.86 12.33 9.60
CA PHE A 80 -5.50 12.01 9.16
C PHE A 80 -5.51 10.64 8.50
N VAL A 81 -5.19 10.58 7.20
CA VAL A 81 -5.06 9.33 6.46
C VAL A 81 -3.69 8.72 6.76
N VAL A 82 -3.68 7.47 7.24
CA VAL A 82 -2.48 6.72 7.59
C VAL A 82 -2.15 5.71 6.49
N ASP A 83 -3.15 4.90 6.10
CA ASP A 83 -3.05 3.97 4.96
C ASP A 83 -4.35 4.06 4.16
N ASP A 84 -4.25 4.64 2.98
CA ASP A 84 -5.39 4.81 2.10
C ASP A 84 -5.77 3.45 1.47
N PRO A 85 -6.96 2.87 1.78
CA PRO A 85 -7.36 1.59 1.23
C PRO A 85 -7.58 1.65 -0.29
N ASP A 86 -7.87 2.84 -0.84
CA ASP A 86 -8.07 3.05 -2.28
C ASP A 86 -6.75 3.25 -3.02
N LYS A 87 -5.64 3.37 -2.31
CA LYS A 87 -4.32 3.55 -2.92
C LYS A 87 -3.85 2.25 -3.56
N PRO A 88 -3.51 2.26 -4.87
CA PRO A 88 -3.08 1.05 -5.56
C PRO A 88 -1.83 0.44 -4.93
N ARG A 89 -1.86 -0.86 -4.68
CA ARG A 89 -0.71 -1.64 -4.17
C ARG A 89 0.01 -2.29 -5.34
N LEU A 90 1.04 -1.62 -5.84
CA LEU A 90 1.70 -1.98 -7.09
C LEU A 90 2.84 -2.99 -6.92
N ALA A 91 3.40 -3.16 -5.74
CA ALA A 91 4.49 -4.11 -5.54
C ALA A 91 4.08 -5.54 -5.95
N GLY A 92 4.94 -6.20 -6.71
CA GLY A 92 4.71 -7.55 -7.24
C GLY A 92 5.20 -7.72 -8.67
N SER A 93 4.97 -8.92 -9.21
CA SER A 93 5.34 -9.29 -10.58
C SER A 93 4.13 -9.25 -11.49
N TYR A 94 4.30 -8.77 -12.72
CA TYR A 94 3.25 -8.59 -13.71
C TYR A 94 3.65 -9.18 -15.06
N ASN A 95 2.66 -9.72 -15.77
CA ASN A 95 2.77 -9.97 -17.21
C ASN A 95 2.40 -8.67 -17.92
N LEU A 96 3.39 -8.02 -18.54
CA LEU A 96 3.22 -6.79 -19.32
C LEU A 96 3.08 -7.14 -20.79
N ASN A 97 1.89 -6.98 -21.35
CA ASN A 97 1.55 -7.27 -22.74
C ASN A 97 1.67 -5.98 -23.57
N LEU A 98 2.51 -6.00 -24.57
CA LEU A 98 2.76 -4.89 -25.49
C LEU A 98 2.36 -5.32 -26.92
N SER A 99 1.07 -5.47 -27.20
CA SER A 99 0.53 -5.98 -28.47
C SER A 99 1.08 -7.35 -28.84
N GLU A 100 2.23 -7.42 -29.51
CA GLU A 100 2.84 -8.64 -30.04
C GLU A 100 3.89 -9.27 -29.13
N SER A 101 4.20 -8.64 -27.99
CA SER A 101 5.27 -9.11 -27.09
C SER A 101 4.87 -9.07 -25.63
N ILE A 102 5.25 -10.13 -24.91
CA ILE A 102 5.06 -10.22 -23.48
C ILE A 102 6.40 -9.90 -22.78
N TRP A 103 6.32 -9.11 -21.73
CA TRP A 103 7.43 -8.75 -20.87
C TRP A 103 7.07 -9.11 -19.43
N LEU A 104 8.06 -9.36 -18.62
CA LEU A 104 7.91 -9.46 -17.17
C LEU A 104 8.25 -8.10 -16.57
N LEU A 105 7.31 -7.54 -15.83
CA LEU A 105 7.49 -6.31 -15.07
C LEU A 105 7.53 -6.68 -13.58
N GLU A 106 8.56 -6.25 -12.90
CA GLU A 106 8.70 -6.39 -11.45
C GLU A 106 8.68 -5.02 -10.82
N VAL A 107 7.78 -4.81 -9.86
CA VAL A 107 7.64 -3.57 -9.10
C VAL A 107 7.94 -3.86 -7.65
N THR A 108 8.84 -3.08 -7.07
CA THR A 108 9.23 -3.17 -5.66
C THR A 108 9.06 -1.82 -4.96
N GLY A 109 9.22 -1.80 -3.65
CA GLY A 109 9.12 -0.59 -2.84
C GLY A 109 7.71 -0.27 -2.37
N GLU A 110 7.61 0.80 -1.59
CA GLU A 110 6.38 1.27 -0.97
C GLU A 110 5.68 2.34 -1.83
N PRO A 111 4.40 2.62 -1.58
CA PRO A 111 3.66 3.66 -2.28
C PRO A 111 4.38 5.02 -2.27
N GLY A 112 4.64 5.55 -3.48
CA GLY A 112 5.39 6.80 -3.69
C GLY A 112 6.91 6.64 -3.82
N LYS A 113 7.45 5.40 -3.65
CA LYS A 113 8.88 5.07 -3.82
C LYS A 113 9.04 3.75 -4.57
N HIS A 114 8.21 3.53 -5.58
CA HIS A 114 8.28 2.32 -6.38
C HIS A 114 9.50 2.32 -7.29
N GLU A 115 10.17 1.18 -7.36
CA GLU A 115 11.16 0.86 -8.38
C GLU A 115 10.58 -0.19 -9.32
N ALA A 116 10.83 -0.06 -10.60
CA ALA A 116 10.33 -0.98 -11.61
C ALA A 116 11.48 -1.49 -12.48
N THR A 117 11.44 -2.77 -12.80
CA THR A 117 12.33 -3.40 -13.77
C THR A 117 11.53 -4.24 -14.75
N VAL A 118 12.00 -4.30 -15.99
CA VAL A 118 11.37 -5.10 -17.05
C VAL A 118 12.40 -6.01 -17.70
N ARG A 119 11.95 -7.19 -18.16
CA ARG A 119 12.73 -8.12 -18.97
C ARG A 119 11.82 -8.93 -19.88
N ARG A 120 12.35 -9.60 -20.88
CA ARG A 120 11.62 -10.62 -21.60
C ARG A 120 11.52 -11.92 -20.76
N PRO A 121 10.49 -12.74 -20.96
CA PRO A 121 10.34 -14.00 -20.21
C PRO A 121 11.55 -14.92 -20.31
N ASP A 122 12.14 -15.01 -21.49
CA ASP A 122 13.27 -15.90 -21.79
C ASP A 122 14.64 -15.30 -21.48
N ASP A 123 14.69 -14.03 -21.10
CA ASP A 123 15.93 -13.36 -20.75
C ASP A 123 16.39 -13.78 -19.34
N ALA A 124 17.71 -13.90 -19.16
CA ALA A 124 18.31 -14.07 -17.84
C ALA A 124 18.04 -12.82 -16.96
N ASP A 125 18.06 -12.98 -15.65
CA ASP A 125 17.83 -11.87 -14.70
C ASP A 125 18.84 -10.73 -14.87
N SER A 126 20.06 -11.01 -15.32
CA SER A 126 21.08 -10.01 -15.65
C SER A 126 20.71 -9.08 -16.82
N LEU A 127 19.66 -9.42 -17.55
CA LEU A 127 19.14 -8.63 -18.69
C LEU A 127 17.98 -7.72 -18.29
N LYS A 128 17.61 -7.66 -17.01
CA LYS A 128 16.63 -6.70 -16.50
C LYS A 128 17.07 -5.27 -16.78
N VAL A 129 16.15 -4.45 -17.26
CA VAL A 129 16.36 -3.01 -17.44
C VAL A 129 15.50 -2.23 -16.46
N LYS A 130 16.03 -1.14 -15.93
CA LYS A 130 15.24 -0.24 -15.09
C LYS A 130 14.18 0.45 -15.94
N ALA A 131 12.98 0.53 -15.37
CA ALA A 131 11.87 1.28 -15.94
C ALA A 131 11.55 2.47 -15.02
N ARG A 132 11.29 3.62 -15.61
CA ARG A 132 10.76 4.77 -14.87
C ARG A 132 9.27 4.57 -14.69
N LEU A 133 8.82 4.51 -13.46
CA LEU A 133 7.43 4.34 -13.06
C LEU A 133 6.97 5.59 -12.32
N GLU A 134 5.91 6.21 -12.80
CA GLU A 134 5.25 7.34 -12.17
C GLU A 134 3.76 7.01 -11.96
N VAL A 135 3.26 7.32 -10.77
CA VAL A 135 1.88 7.02 -10.37
C VAL A 135 1.27 8.25 -9.73
N ASN A 136 0.09 8.64 -10.23
CA ASN A 136 -0.70 9.73 -9.68
C ASN A 136 -2.16 9.27 -9.54
N GLY A 137 -2.55 8.91 -8.31
CA GLY A 137 -3.84 8.26 -8.05
C GLY A 137 -3.93 6.93 -8.80
N HIS A 138 -4.88 6.81 -9.72
CA HIS A 138 -5.06 5.65 -10.58
C HIS A 138 -4.43 5.80 -11.98
N VAL A 139 -3.73 6.90 -12.25
CA VAL A 139 -3.03 7.10 -13.51
C VAL A 139 -1.58 6.61 -13.38
N ILE A 140 -1.12 5.86 -14.37
CA ILE A 140 0.21 5.27 -14.41
C ILE A 140 0.94 5.65 -15.69
N SER A 141 2.23 5.94 -15.55
CA SER A 141 3.16 6.13 -16.64
C SER A 141 4.38 5.25 -16.44
N LEU A 142 4.70 4.42 -17.42
CA LEU A 142 5.86 3.53 -17.41
C LEU A 142 6.69 3.77 -18.66
N SER A 143 8.01 3.95 -18.50
CA SER A 143 8.90 4.10 -19.64
C SER A 143 10.20 3.34 -19.46
N PHE A 144 10.67 2.69 -20.49
CA PHE A 144 11.92 1.95 -20.49
C PHE A 144 12.49 1.82 -21.91
N ALA A 145 13.80 1.61 -21.99
CA ALA A 145 14.47 1.25 -23.23
C ALA A 145 14.92 -0.22 -23.16
N PRO A 146 14.59 -1.07 -24.16
CA PRO A 146 15.11 -2.43 -24.22
C PRO A 146 16.64 -2.45 -24.18
N LYS A 147 17.22 -3.49 -23.58
CA LYS A 147 18.69 -3.61 -23.48
C LYS A 147 19.35 -3.54 -24.86
N GLY A 148 20.38 -2.73 -24.98
CA GLY A 148 21.10 -2.49 -26.23
C GLY A 148 20.41 -1.52 -27.20
N LYS A 149 19.29 -0.91 -26.82
CA LYS A 149 18.46 -0.04 -27.65
C LYS A 149 18.10 1.26 -26.92
N ALA A 150 19.10 2.00 -26.47
CA ALA A 150 18.92 3.20 -25.64
C ALA A 150 18.01 4.26 -26.29
N ASP A 151 17.97 4.33 -27.61
CA ASP A 151 17.16 5.29 -28.37
C ASP A 151 15.71 4.81 -28.60
N GLU A 152 15.43 3.53 -28.37
CA GLU A 152 14.08 2.97 -28.55
C GLU A 152 13.26 3.01 -27.23
N ILE A 153 13.02 4.19 -26.70
CA ILE A 153 12.23 4.32 -25.45
C ILE A 153 10.77 4.00 -25.72
N ILE A 154 10.28 2.95 -25.08
CA ILE A 154 8.86 2.59 -25.00
C ILE A 154 8.21 3.43 -23.91
N ARG A 155 7.11 4.11 -24.22
CA ARG A 155 6.31 4.90 -23.29
C ARG A 155 4.91 4.33 -23.20
N LEU A 156 4.45 4.08 -22.00
CA LEU A 156 3.15 3.47 -21.67
C LEU A 156 2.43 4.40 -20.73
N ASN A 157 1.22 4.82 -21.08
CA ASN A 157 0.35 5.61 -20.21
C ASN A 157 -0.98 4.88 -20.07
N GLY A 158 -1.55 4.89 -18.88
CA GLY A 158 -2.79 4.14 -18.64
C GLY A 158 -3.36 4.35 -17.26
N SER A 159 -4.26 3.45 -16.92
CA SER A 159 -4.99 3.44 -15.65
C SER A 159 -4.75 2.16 -14.87
N ILE A 160 -4.85 2.27 -13.56
CA ILE A 160 -4.70 1.18 -12.61
C ILE A 160 -6.09 0.76 -12.13
N HIS A 161 -6.36 -0.54 -12.16
CA HIS A 161 -7.61 -1.16 -11.76
C HIS A 161 -7.38 -2.26 -10.72
N GLY A 162 -8.47 -2.71 -10.08
CA GLY A 162 -8.43 -3.86 -9.17
C GLY A 162 -7.42 -3.74 -8.02
N GLY A 163 -7.35 -2.56 -7.40
CA GLY A 163 -6.42 -2.32 -6.28
C GLY A 163 -4.93 -2.38 -6.67
N GLY A 164 -4.61 -2.30 -7.96
CA GLY A 164 -3.25 -2.39 -8.48
C GLY A 164 -2.97 -3.70 -9.24
N GLY A 165 -3.94 -4.60 -9.36
CA GLY A 165 -3.75 -5.91 -10.00
C GLY A 165 -3.79 -5.88 -11.52
N VAL A 166 -4.45 -4.90 -12.11
CA VAL A 166 -4.60 -4.76 -13.57
C VAL A 166 -4.32 -3.32 -13.98
N TRP A 167 -3.51 -3.15 -15.01
CA TRP A 167 -3.24 -1.85 -15.63
C TRP A 167 -3.46 -1.97 -17.12
N ASP A 168 -3.98 -0.95 -17.74
CA ASP A 168 -4.15 -0.88 -19.19
C ASP A 168 -4.08 0.55 -19.73
N GLY A 169 -3.86 0.67 -21.02
CA GLY A 169 -3.79 1.97 -21.67
C GLY A 169 -3.20 1.95 -23.07
N GLN A 170 -2.61 3.09 -23.45
CA GLN A 170 -1.98 3.30 -24.74
C GLN A 170 -0.47 3.45 -24.59
N GLY A 171 0.26 2.82 -25.48
CA GLY A 171 1.70 2.87 -25.56
C GLY A 171 2.19 3.41 -26.88
N GLN A 172 3.43 3.90 -26.89
CA GLN A 172 4.11 4.40 -28.07
C GLN A 172 5.56 3.95 -28.10
N ARG A 173 6.02 3.55 -29.28
CA ARG A 173 7.44 3.38 -29.63
C ARG A 173 7.89 4.51 -30.54
N PRO A 174 9.18 4.89 -30.56
CA PRO A 174 9.69 5.90 -31.50
C PRO A 174 9.35 5.53 -32.93
N GLY A 175 8.76 6.47 -33.67
CA GLY A 175 8.43 6.28 -35.07
C GLY A 175 7.30 5.28 -35.38
N ALA A 176 6.61 4.74 -34.36
CA ALA A 176 5.54 3.78 -34.56
C ALA A 176 4.17 4.36 -34.15
N ALA A 177 3.09 3.71 -34.65
CA ALA A 177 1.73 4.03 -34.25
C ALA A 177 1.50 3.68 -32.76
N TRP A 178 0.47 4.28 -32.18
CA TRP A 178 -0.01 3.93 -30.85
C TRP A 178 -0.50 2.49 -30.79
N PHE A 179 -0.25 1.82 -29.67
CA PHE A 179 -0.70 0.45 -29.44
C PHE A 179 -1.33 0.31 -28.05
N ALA A 180 -2.27 -0.63 -27.91
CA ALA A 180 -2.83 -0.98 -26.63
C ALA A 180 -1.83 -1.82 -25.83
N TRP A 181 -1.77 -1.61 -24.51
CA TRP A 181 -0.97 -2.42 -23.60
C TRP A 181 -1.78 -2.76 -22.33
N SER A 182 -1.37 -3.82 -21.69
CA SER A 182 -1.89 -4.18 -20.37
C SER A 182 -0.82 -4.81 -19.50
N ALA A 183 -0.97 -4.68 -18.19
CA ALA A 183 -0.20 -5.41 -17.20
C ALA A 183 -1.13 -6.11 -16.23
N VAL A 184 -0.94 -7.40 -16.02
CA VAL A 184 -1.74 -8.22 -15.10
C VAL A 184 -0.83 -8.82 -14.05
N LYS A 185 -1.17 -8.58 -12.78
CA LYS A 185 -0.39 -9.10 -11.64
C LYS A 185 -0.42 -10.62 -11.64
N ARG A 186 0.74 -11.22 -11.48
CA ARG A 186 0.88 -12.66 -11.36
C ARG A 186 0.48 -13.08 -9.95
N ALA A 187 -0.24 -14.20 -9.83
CA ALA A 187 -0.41 -14.83 -8.52
C ALA A 187 0.98 -15.19 -7.98
N GLU A 188 1.24 -14.87 -6.73
CA GLU A 188 2.43 -15.38 -6.06
C GLU A 188 2.29 -16.91 -6.04
N GLY A 189 3.19 -17.60 -6.71
CA GLY A 189 3.25 -19.06 -6.68
C GLY A 189 3.52 -19.48 -5.24
N GLY A 190 2.59 -20.27 -4.67
CA GLY A 190 2.76 -20.95 -3.41
C GLY A 190 3.91 -21.94 -3.47
#